data_45bb5d0cdcee6fa2e5c46eea9dfc4775
#
_entry.id   45bb5d0cdcee6fa2e5c46eea9dfc4775
#
_cell.length_a   1.000
_cell.length_b   1.000
_cell.length_c   1.000
_cell.angle_alpha   90.00
_cell.angle_beta   90.00
_cell.angle_gamma   90.00
#
_symmetry.space_group_name_H-M   'P 1'
#
loop_
_entity.id
_entity.type
_entity.pdbx_description
1 polymer ?
#
loop_
_entity_poly.entity_id
_entity_poly.type
_entity_poly.pdbx_seq_one_letter_code
_entity_poly.pdbx_strand_id
1 'polypeptide(L)'
;ASDVYKRQGKYHMATFSDEYMHRLYEKFVLEYYKTEHPELKTSTSRIKWNIDYQSDNKALELLPCMQSDIMLEYNGRTLIIDTKYYSQTMQKQYNKQTLHSNNLYQIFTYVKNYDIQNSSNVAGMLLYAKTNEEITPDLETSICGNRIYVKTLDLYTDFKNIASQLDEI
;
A
#
# COMPACT_ATOMS: atom_id res chain seq x y z
N ALA A 1 -30.60 -35.56 13.11
CA ALA A 1 -29.55 -34.91 13.92
C ALA A 1 -28.20 -34.82 13.19
N SER A 2 -27.93 -35.76 12.29
CA SER A 2 -26.64 -35.83 11.55
C SER A 2 -26.47 -34.76 10.48
N ASP A 3 -27.56 -34.26 9.87
CA ASP A 3 -27.49 -33.27 8.76
C ASP A 3 -27.34 -31.81 9.22
N VAL A 4 -27.75 -31.52 10.45
CA VAL A 4 -27.60 -30.16 11.03
C VAL A 4 -26.14 -29.90 11.39
N TYR A 5 -25.39 -30.89 11.86
CA TYR A 5 -23.95 -30.73 12.19
C TYR A 5 -23.07 -30.60 10.95
N LYS A 6 -23.41 -31.22 9.83
CA LYS A 6 -22.68 -31.06 8.57
C LYS A 6 -22.85 -29.67 7.92
N ARG A 7 -23.98 -29.01 8.18
CA ARG A 7 -24.21 -27.62 7.70
C ARG A 7 -23.46 -26.58 8.53
N GLN A 8 -23.29 -26.79 9.84
CA GLN A 8 -22.53 -25.84 10.67
C GLN A 8 -21.01 -25.80 10.35
N GLY A 9 -20.43 -26.95 9.94
CA GLY A 9 -19.00 -26.96 9.55
C GLY A 9 -18.67 -26.26 8.24
N LYS A 10 -19.64 -26.00 7.36
CA LYS A 10 -19.46 -25.25 6.11
C LYS A 10 -19.60 -23.72 6.27
N TYR A 11 -20.16 -23.24 7.36
CA TYR A 11 -20.39 -21.82 7.61
C TYR A 11 -19.26 -21.14 8.38
N HIS A 12 -18.28 -21.87 8.90
CA HIS A 12 -17.15 -21.31 9.65
C HIS A 12 -15.91 -20.96 8.82
N MET A 13 -15.89 -21.29 7.53
CA MET A 13 -14.99 -20.62 6.59
C MET A 13 -15.79 -19.51 5.90
N ALA A 14 -16.20 -18.50 6.68
CA ALA A 14 -16.57 -17.23 6.10
C ALA A 14 -15.34 -16.77 5.31
N THR A 15 -15.43 -16.82 3.99
CA THR A 15 -14.48 -16.12 3.11
C THR A 15 -14.59 -14.66 3.49
N PHE A 16 -13.63 -14.17 4.26
CA PHE A 16 -13.51 -12.73 4.48
C PHE A 16 -13.45 -12.08 3.10
N SER A 17 -14.24 -11.03 2.88
CA SER A 17 -14.19 -10.31 1.61
C SER A 17 -12.76 -9.79 1.39
N ASP A 18 -12.31 -9.70 0.14
CA ASP A 18 -11.01 -9.12 -0.20
C ASP A 18 -10.84 -7.73 0.42
N GLU A 19 -11.93 -6.96 0.49
CA GLU A 19 -11.94 -5.64 1.14
C GLU A 19 -11.65 -5.70 2.64
N TYR A 20 -12.18 -6.70 3.36
CA TYR A 20 -11.89 -6.90 4.77
C TYR A 20 -10.43 -7.27 4.98
N MET A 21 -9.90 -8.18 4.19
CA MET A 21 -8.50 -8.61 4.25
C MET A 21 -7.55 -7.46 3.91
N HIS A 22 -7.90 -6.64 2.95
CA HIS A 22 -7.14 -5.43 2.61
C HIS A 22 -7.05 -4.47 3.80
N ARG A 23 -8.17 -4.14 4.44
CA ARG A 23 -8.19 -3.27 5.63
C ARG A 23 -7.44 -3.87 6.82
N LEU A 24 -7.52 -5.19 7.01
CA LEU A 24 -6.77 -5.87 8.07
C LEU A 24 -5.28 -5.80 7.82
N TYR A 25 -4.84 -6.00 6.57
CA TYR A 25 -3.45 -5.92 6.16
C TYR A 25 -2.89 -4.50 6.33
N GLU A 26 -3.61 -3.49 5.85
CA GLU A 26 -3.27 -2.07 6.04
C GLU A 26 -3.08 -1.76 7.53
N LYS A 27 -4.07 -2.11 8.35
CA LYS A 27 -4.02 -1.87 9.79
C LYS A 27 -2.87 -2.60 10.46
N PHE A 28 -2.59 -3.83 10.07
CA PHE A 28 -1.48 -4.60 10.60
C PHE A 28 -0.14 -3.90 10.36
N VAL A 29 0.14 -3.48 9.13
CA VAL A 29 1.40 -2.81 8.78
C VAL A 29 1.51 -1.45 9.48
N LEU A 30 0.41 -0.68 9.52
CA LEU A 30 0.35 0.62 10.22
C LEU A 30 0.69 0.47 11.72
N GLU A 31 0.03 -0.46 12.41
CA GLU A 31 0.23 -0.67 13.84
C GLU A 31 1.60 -1.28 14.15
N TYR A 32 2.15 -2.10 13.24
CA TYR A 32 3.52 -2.59 13.36
C TYR A 32 4.51 -1.42 13.47
N TYR A 33 4.53 -0.51 12.50
CA TYR A 33 5.46 0.62 12.52
C TYR A 33 5.22 1.56 13.69
N LYS A 34 3.97 1.81 14.10
CA LYS A 34 3.68 2.64 15.28
C LYS A 34 4.23 2.05 16.58
N THR A 35 4.19 0.73 16.70
CA THR A 35 4.56 0.02 17.93
C THR A 35 6.05 -0.27 17.99
N GLU A 36 6.60 -0.82 16.91
CA GLU A 36 7.99 -1.30 16.87
C GLU A 36 8.98 -0.19 16.48
N HIS A 37 8.53 0.83 15.72
CA HIS A 37 9.37 1.91 15.20
C HIS A 37 8.81 3.31 15.50
N PRO A 38 8.66 3.70 16.76
CA PRO A 38 8.10 5.00 17.14
C PRO A 38 8.93 6.19 16.60
N GLU A 39 10.21 6.00 16.32
CA GLU A 39 11.10 7.00 15.71
C GLU A 39 10.69 7.40 14.29
N LEU A 40 9.97 6.53 13.56
CA LEU A 40 9.53 6.79 12.19
C LEU A 40 8.30 7.70 12.08
N LYS A 41 7.77 8.19 13.20
CA LYS A 41 6.58 9.09 13.24
C LYS A 41 5.46 8.62 12.32
N THR A 42 5.08 7.37 12.48
CA THR A 42 4.10 6.70 11.62
C THR A 42 2.71 7.33 11.71
N SER A 43 2.12 7.64 10.58
CA SER A 43 0.79 8.24 10.48
C SER A 43 0.02 7.74 9.25
N THR A 44 -1.26 8.10 9.18
CA THR A 44 -2.05 8.13 7.93
C THR A 44 -2.30 9.60 7.60
N SER A 45 -2.04 10.02 6.39
CA SER A 45 -2.10 11.44 6.06
C SER A 45 -2.92 11.71 4.80
N ARG A 46 -3.73 12.76 4.87
CA ARG A 46 -4.35 13.33 3.67
C ARG A 46 -3.31 14.12 2.91
N ILE A 47 -3.19 13.81 1.62
CA ILE A 47 -2.28 14.49 0.69
C ILE A 47 -3.10 15.52 -0.07
N LYS A 48 -2.67 16.76 -0.04
CA LYS A 48 -3.33 17.85 -0.76
C LYS A 48 -2.88 17.84 -2.22
N TRP A 49 -3.79 18.19 -3.12
CA TRP A 49 -3.42 18.48 -4.49
C TRP A 49 -2.52 19.72 -4.54
N ASN A 50 -1.38 19.58 -5.20
CA ASN A 50 -0.50 20.70 -5.50
C ASN A 50 -1.03 21.43 -6.74
N ILE A 51 -1.77 22.52 -6.54
CA ILE A 51 -2.50 23.23 -7.58
C ILE A 51 -1.75 24.49 -7.92
N ASP A 52 -1.26 24.60 -9.16
CA ASP A 52 -0.55 25.79 -9.66
C ASP A 52 -1.49 26.96 -9.94
N TYR A 53 -2.72 26.65 -10.36
CA TYR A 53 -3.73 27.66 -10.67
C TYR A 53 -5.06 27.28 -10.00
N GLN A 54 -5.59 28.21 -9.24
CA GLN A 54 -6.89 28.04 -8.59
C GLN A 54 -7.99 28.60 -9.49
N SER A 55 -8.79 27.71 -10.03
CA SER A 55 -10.06 28.05 -10.68
C SER A 55 -11.17 28.29 -9.64
N ASP A 56 -12.42 28.13 -10.00
CA ASP A 56 -13.56 28.22 -9.06
C ASP A 56 -13.43 27.16 -7.94
N ASN A 57 -13.67 27.56 -6.69
CA ASN A 57 -13.64 26.68 -5.53
C ASN A 57 -14.55 25.45 -5.68
N LYS A 58 -15.72 25.61 -6.33
CA LYS A 58 -16.62 24.50 -6.59
C LYS A 58 -16.02 23.44 -7.51
N ALA A 59 -15.17 23.83 -8.47
CA ALA A 59 -14.49 22.90 -9.35
C ALA A 59 -13.44 22.10 -8.59
N LEU A 60 -12.80 22.69 -7.58
CA LEU A 60 -11.80 22.00 -6.74
C LEU A 60 -12.42 20.94 -5.82
N GLU A 61 -13.68 21.11 -5.42
CA GLU A 61 -14.42 20.12 -4.63
C GLU A 61 -14.64 18.80 -5.38
N LEU A 62 -14.52 18.81 -6.70
CA LEU A 62 -14.61 17.61 -7.54
C LEU A 62 -13.33 16.77 -7.53
N LEU A 63 -12.21 17.30 -7.03
CA LEU A 63 -10.98 16.54 -6.94
C LEU A 63 -11.10 15.43 -5.88
N PRO A 64 -10.70 14.19 -6.21
CA PRO A 64 -10.77 13.10 -5.25
C PRO A 64 -9.84 13.36 -4.06
N CYS A 65 -10.26 12.89 -2.88
CA CYS A 65 -9.40 12.90 -1.71
C CYS A 65 -8.24 11.92 -1.89
N MET A 66 -7.01 12.37 -1.68
CA MET A 66 -5.84 11.51 -1.59
C MET A 66 -5.52 11.26 -0.12
N GLN A 67 -5.41 10.00 0.25
CA GLN A 67 -5.04 9.58 1.60
C GLN A 67 -4.07 8.40 1.49
N SER A 68 -2.92 8.52 2.18
CA SER A 68 -1.98 7.42 2.32
C SER A 68 -2.51 6.39 3.32
N ASP A 69 -2.24 5.12 3.07
CA ASP A 69 -2.45 4.07 4.07
C ASP A 69 -1.47 4.27 5.23
N ILE A 70 -0.19 4.45 4.90
CA ILE A 70 0.87 4.64 5.87
C ILE A 70 1.83 5.73 5.37
N MET A 71 2.26 6.58 6.27
CA MET A 71 3.32 7.55 6.04
C MET A 71 4.34 7.42 7.15
N LEU A 72 5.60 7.19 6.77
CA LEU A 72 6.74 7.11 7.66
C LEU A 72 7.61 8.36 7.46
N GLU A 73 7.93 9.05 8.55
CA GLU A 73 8.78 10.24 8.51
C GLU A 73 9.99 10.08 9.42
N TYR A 74 11.17 10.25 8.86
CA TYR A 74 12.42 10.16 9.60
C TYR A 74 13.49 11.09 9.02
N ASN A 75 14.08 11.93 9.86
CA ASN A 75 15.17 12.84 9.49
C ASN A 75 14.92 13.67 8.21
N GLY A 76 13.71 14.20 8.06
CA GLY A 76 13.32 15.02 6.91
C GLY A 76 13.06 14.24 5.62
N ARG A 77 13.05 12.91 5.69
CA ARG A 77 12.63 12.02 4.60
C ARG A 77 11.25 11.46 4.89
N THR A 78 10.48 11.26 3.85
CA THR A 78 9.13 10.69 3.93
C THR A 78 9.01 9.49 3.00
N LEU A 79 8.48 8.38 3.52
CA LEU A 79 8.06 7.24 2.71
C LEU A 79 6.53 7.12 2.80
N ILE A 80 5.88 7.21 1.65
CA ILE A 80 4.43 7.01 1.51
C ILE A 80 4.22 5.56 1.06
N ILE A 81 3.52 4.77 1.87
CA ILE A 81 3.24 3.37 1.58
C ILE A 81 1.74 3.22 1.27
N ASP A 82 1.46 2.54 0.19
CA ASP A 82 0.14 2.11 -0.22
C ASP A 82 0.12 0.58 -0.23
N THR A 83 -0.67 0.01 0.67
CA THR A 83 -0.74 -1.44 0.89
C THR A 83 -1.70 -2.08 -0.10
N LYS A 84 -1.37 -3.25 -0.61
CA LYS A 84 -2.17 -3.97 -1.58
C LYS A 84 -2.33 -5.43 -1.21
N TYR A 85 -3.56 -5.83 -0.96
CA TYR A 85 -3.95 -7.21 -0.71
C TYR A 85 -4.87 -7.69 -1.83
N TYR A 86 -4.32 -8.48 -2.75
CA TYR A 86 -5.05 -9.02 -3.89
C TYR A 86 -4.88 -10.53 -3.97
N SER A 87 -5.86 -11.21 -4.56
CA SER A 87 -5.72 -12.61 -4.96
C SER A 87 -4.74 -12.78 -6.12
N GLN A 88 -4.57 -11.74 -6.94
CA GLN A 88 -3.59 -11.66 -8.03
C GLN A 88 -2.91 -10.29 -8.02
N THR A 89 -1.59 -10.29 -7.85
CA THR A 89 -0.77 -9.08 -7.77
C THR A 89 -0.46 -8.50 -9.14
N MET A 90 -0.30 -9.39 -10.15
CA MET A 90 0.10 -9.01 -11.49
C MET A 90 -1.07 -9.06 -12.46
N GLN A 91 -1.10 -8.13 -13.42
CA GLN A 91 -2.03 -8.16 -14.53
C GLN A 91 -1.33 -8.67 -15.81
N LYS A 92 -2.08 -9.37 -16.67
CA LYS A 92 -1.59 -9.75 -17.98
C LYS A 92 -1.95 -8.69 -19.00
N GLN A 93 -0.94 -8.16 -19.70
CA GLN A 93 -1.11 -7.24 -20.80
C GLN A 93 -0.18 -7.63 -21.94
N TYR A 94 -0.72 -7.92 -23.13
CA TYR A 94 0.06 -8.31 -24.32
C TYR A 94 1.08 -9.42 -24.04
N ASN A 95 0.68 -10.51 -23.39
CA ASN A 95 1.53 -11.64 -22.97
C ASN A 95 2.68 -11.30 -22.01
N LYS A 96 2.66 -10.12 -21.37
CA LYS A 96 3.57 -9.76 -20.31
C LYS A 96 2.80 -9.62 -18.99
N GLN A 97 3.43 -10.01 -17.91
CA GLN A 97 2.94 -9.71 -16.57
C GLN A 97 3.47 -8.34 -16.16
N THR A 98 2.56 -7.46 -15.75
CA THR A 98 2.88 -6.10 -15.31
C THR A 98 2.15 -5.80 -14.01
N LEU A 99 2.63 -4.80 -13.28
CA LEU A 99 1.91 -4.25 -12.14
C LEU A 99 0.59 -3.63 -12.61
N HIS A 100 -0.39 -3.59 -11.72
CA HIS A 100 -1.62 -2.83 -11.98
C HIS A 100 -1.29 -1.34 -12.15
N SER A 101 -1.49 -0.81 -13.34
CA SER A 101 -1.12 0.57 -13.68
C SER A 101 -1.76 1.61 -12.76
N ASN A 102 -3.01 1.38 -12.33
CA ASN A 102 -3.71 2.29 -11.42
C ASN A 102 -2.99 2.43 -10.07
N ASN A 103 -2.41 1.35 -9.54
CA ASN A 103 -1.65 1.40 -8.28
C ASN A 103 -0.39 2.24 -8.44
N LEU A 104 0.32 2.06 -9.57
CA LEU A 104 1.52 2.84 -9.84
C LEU A 104 1.19 4.34 -10.03
N TYR A 105 0.10 4.65 -10.74
CA TYR A 105 -0.36 6.03 -10.90
C TYR A 105 -0.78 6.65 -9.57
N GLN A 106 -1.44 5.88 -8.71
CA GLN A 106 -1.85 6.32 -7.39
C GLN A 106 -0.64 6.74 -6.54
N ILE A 107 0.32 5.83 -6.34
CA ILE A 107 1.49 6.12 -5.51
C ILE A 107 2.35 7.25 -6.09
N PHE A 108 2.52 7.29 -7.41
CA PHE A 108 3.24 8.37 -8.09
C PHE A 108 2.55 9.72 -7.88
N THR A 109 1.22 9.76 -8.00
CA THR A 109 0.43 10.97 -7.75
C THR A 109 0.58 11.44 -6.31
N TYR A 110 0.55 10.54 -5.34
CA TYR A 110 0.75 10.89 -3.93
C TYR A 110 2.10 11.52 -3.69
N VAL A 111 3.16 10.88 -4.17
CA VAL A 111 4.54 11.36 -4.02
C VAL A 111 4.71 12.73 -4.65
N LYS A 112 4.25 12.94 -5.89
CA LYS A 112 4.41 14.22 -6.60
C LYS A 112 3.62 15.36 -5.97
N ASN A 113 2.44 15.08 -5.42
CA ASN A 113 1.67 16.10 -4.72
C ASN A 113 2.21 16.40 -3.32
N TYR A 114 2.87 15.45 -2.67
CA TYR A 114 3.48 15.66 -1.36
C TYR A 114 4.85 16.36 -1.45
N ASP A 115 5.68 16.00 -2.43
CA ASP A 115 7.01 16.61 -2.69
C ASP A 115 6.91 17.93 -3.49
N ILE A 116 6.20 18.90 -2.95
CA ILE A 116 5.93 20.20 -3.59
C ILE A 116 7.24 20.91 -4.01
N GLN A 117 8.29 20.73 -3.22
CA GLN A 117 9.59 21.38 -3.46
C GLN A 117 10.49 20.62 -4.43
N ASN A 118 10.04 19.46 -4.94
CA ASN A 118 10.86 18.55 -5.74
C ASN A 118 12.21 18.24 -5.06
N SER A 119 12.15 18.01 -3.75
CA SER A 119 13.32 17.81 -2.89
C SER A 119 13.97 16.44 -3.06
N SER A 120 13.26 15.50 -3.69
CA SER A 120 13.62 14.07 -3.78
C SER A 120 13.70 13.36 -2.40
N ASN A 121 13.21 14.01 -1.34
CA ASN A 121 13.16 13.46 0.02
C ASN A 121 11.88 12.65 0.28
N VAL A 122 10.97 12.62 -0.68
CA VAL A 122 9.73 11.84 -0.63
C VAL A 122 9.85 10.64 -1.56
N ALA A 123 9.62 9.47 -1.01
CA ALA A 123 9.55 8.21 -1.75
C ALA A 123 8.15 7.60 -1.66
N GLY A 124 7.81 6.77 -2.63
CA GLY A 124 6.57 6.00 -2.63
C GLY A 124 6.83 4.51 -2.64
N MET A 125 5.98 3.74 -2.01
CA MET A 125 6.04 2.29 -2.00
C MET A 125 4.67 1.67 -2.22
N LEU A 126 4.60 0.70 -3.12
CA LEU A 126 3.52 -0.28 -3.20
C LEU A 126 3.97 -1.51 -2.40
N LEU A 127 3.25 -1.84 -1.33
CA LEU A 127 3.54 -2.99 -0.49
C LEU A 127 2.47 -4.06 -0.68
N TYR A 128 2.78 -5.04 -1.50
CA TYR A 128 1.88 -6.15 -1.79
C TYR A 128 1.97 -7.25 -0.74
N ALA A 129 0.84 -7.82 -0.36
CA ALA A 129 0.84 -9.13 0.29
C ALA A 129 1.15 -10.22 -0.74
N LYS A 130 1.99 -11.18 -0.36
CA LYS A 130 2.36 -12.31 -1.23
C LYS A 130 1.14 -13.13 -1.62
N THR A 131 1.10 -13.49 -2.89
CA THR A 131 0.10 -14.41 -3.46
C THR A 131 0.74 -15.73 -3.87
N ASN A 132 -0.03 -16.62 -4.49
CA ASN A 132 0.46 -17.89 -5.05
C ASN A 132 1.06 -17.73 -6.45
N GLU A 133 1.27 -16.50 -6.93
CA GLU A 133 1.86 -16.24 -8.24
C GLU A 133 3.36 -16.56 -8.24
N GLU A 134 3.88 -17.03 -9.38
CA GLU A 134 5.32 -17.33 -9.55
C GLU A 134 6.17 -16.06 -9.49
N ILE A 135 5.64 -14.94 -10.01
CA ILE A 135 6.34 -13.67 -10.02
C ILE A 135 5.92 -12.85 -8.79
N THR A 136 6.90 -12.58 -7.96
CA THR A 136 6.76 -11.72 -6.78
C THR A 136 7.36 -10.35 -7.11
N PRO A 137 6.54 -9.27 -7.15
CA PRO A 137 7.06 -7.94 -7.45
C PRO A 137 8.10 -7.50 -6.43
N ASP A 138 9.28 -7.14 -6.92
CA ASP A 138 10.34 -6.48 -6.18
C ASP A 138 11.05 -5.51 -7.13
N LEU A 139 10.87 -4.20 -6.89
CA LEU A 139 11.39 -3.15 -7.74
C LEU A 139 11.84 -1.97 -6.90
N GLU A 140 13.01 -1.45 -7.23
CA GLU A 140 13.46 -0.13 -6.81
C GLU A 140 13.83 0.67 -8.04
N THR A 141 13.25 1.86 -8.19
CA THR A 141 13.53 2.74 -9.31
C THR A 141 13.36 4.21 -8.91
N SER A 142 13.72 5.12 -9.81
CA SER A 142 13.47 6.55 -9.66
C SER A 142 12.63 7.05 -10.83
N ILE A 143 11.52 7.71 -10.55
CA ILE A 143 10.62 8.28 -11.54
C ILE A 143 10.46 9.78 -11.26
N CYS A 144 10.82 10.61 -12.22
CA CYS A 144 10.74 12.08 -12.10
C CYS A 144 11.38 12.63 -10.82
N GLY A 145 12.53 12.06 -10.43
CA GLY A 145 13.33 12.52 -9.29
C GLY A 145 12.96 11.88 -7.93
N ASN A 146 11.88 11.14 -7.83
CA ASN A 146 11.48 10.48 -6.60
C ASN A 146 11.71 8.98 -6.68
N ARG A 147 12.11 8.35 -5.57
CA ARG A 147 12.23 6.89 -5.49
C ARG A 147 10.86 6.25 -5.40
N ILE A 148 10.66 5.19 -6.16
CA ILE A 148 9.45 4.35 -6.14
C ILE A 148 9.89 2.91 -5.90
N TYR A 149 9.31 2.32 -4.88
CA TYR A 149 9.52 0.93 -4.49
C TYR A 149 8.27 0.11 -4.75
N VAL A 150 8.47 -1.12 -5.14
CA VAL A 150 7.43 -2.14 -5.12
C VAL A 150 8.00 -3.32 -4.35
N LYS A 151 7.39 -3.67 -3.25
CA LYS A 151 7.83 -4.75 -2.37
C LYS A 151 6.69 -5.72 -2.13
N THR A 152 7.04 -6.95 -1.81
CA THR A 152 6.09 -7.99 -1.44
C THR A 152 6.41 -8.54 -0.07
N LEU A 153 5.40 -8.53 0.81
CA LEU A 153 5.50 -9.05 2.17
C LEU A 153 4.96 -10.48 2.20
N ASP A 154 5.79 -11.43 2.60
CA ASP A 154 5.38 -12.82 2.80
C ASP A 154 4.72 -12.99 4.17
N LEU A 155 3.39 -13.16 4.16
CA LEU A 155 2.60 -13.38 5.37
C LEU A 155 2.43 -14.88 5.71
N TYR A 156 2.94 -15.80 4.87
CA TYR A 156 2.85 -17.26 5.07
C TYR A 156 4.02 -17.80 5.90
N THR A 157 4.51 -16.99 6.84
CA THR A 157 5.64 -17.33 7.71
C THR A 157 5.34 -16.90 9.15
N ASP A 158 6.24 -17.17 10.08
CA ASP A 158 6.08 -16.73 11.47
C ASP A 158 6.25 -15.19 11.60
N PHE A 159 5.73 -14.66 12.71
CA PHE A 159 5.75 -13.21 12.96
C PHE A 159 7.17 -12.62 12.96
N LYS A 160 8.17 -13.35 13.47
CA LYS A 160 9.56 -12.89 13.49
C LYS A 160 10.10 -12.64 12.08
N ASN A 161 9.77 -13.51 11.14
CA ASN A 161 10.16 -13.35 9.74
C ASN A 161 9.38 -12.22 9.05
N ILE A 162 8.09 -12.05 9.39
CA ILE A 162 7.30 -10.90 8.91
C ILE A 162 7.91 -9.59 9.42
N ALA A 163 8.23 -9.52 10.72
CA ALA A 163 8.87 -8.38 11.34
C ALA A 163 10.20 -8.04 10.66
N SER A 164 11.06 -9.04 10.44
CA SER A 164 12.34 -8.85 9.74
C SER A 164 12.17 -8.26 8.34
N GLN A 165 11.16 -8.69 7.58
CA GLN A 165 10.87 -8.12 6.26
C GLN A 165 10.43 -6.65 6.35
N LEU A 166 9.62 -6.30 7.35
CA LEU A 166 9.17 -4.92 7.56
C LEU A 166 10.32 -4.02 8.05
N ASP A 167 11.25 -4.54 8.85
CA ASP A 167 12.43 -3.82 9.33
C ASP A 167 13.43 -3.49 8.21
N GLU A 168 13.40 -4.25 7.11
CA GLU A 168 14.25 -4.02 5.93
C GLU A 168 13.70 -2.95 4.96
N ILE A 169 12.48 -2.48 5.18
CA ILE A 169 11.84 -1.40 4.41
C ILE A 169 12.33 -0.04 4.90
#